data_3686c6b4de750fdabd4d1dfd5e708aee
#
_entry.id   3686c6b4de750fdabd4d1dfd5e708aee
#
_cell.length_a   1.000
_cell.length_b   1.000
_cell.length_c   1.000
_cell.angle_alpha   90.00
_cell.angle_beta   90.00
_cell.angle_gamma   90.00
#
_symmetry.space_group_name_H-M   'P 1'
#
loop_
_entity.id
_entity.type
_entity.pdbx_description
1 polymer ?
#
loop_
_entity_poly.entity_id
_entity_poly.type
_entity_poly.pdbx_seq_one_letter_code
_entity_poly.pdbx_strand_id
1 'polypeptide(L)'
;MKPFKFNPLLKQTIWGGDKIIPFKHLVDKAENVGESWEISGVKDNESIVADGEYKGRKLNDVVAELKDRLIGAENYKRFGSDFPLLIKFIDARQDLSIQVHPTDEMAHKQGKLRGKTEMWYVMASEPDAHLRSGLKQQITPEQYKAMVANDTICDAIADYAVKEGDCFFLPAGRIHSIGAGCFLAEIQQTSDVT
;
A
#
# COMPACT_ATOMS: atom_id res chain seq x y z
N MET A 1 -23.00 12.48 10.90
CA MET A 1 -22.17 11.36 11.41
C MET A 1 -20.81 11.93 11.81
N LYS A 2 -20.23 11.53 12.95
CA LYS A 2 -18.85 11.92 13.28
C LYS A 2 -17.85 11.10 12.46
N PRO A 3 -16.67 11.65 12.11
CA PRO A 3 -15.62 10.86 11.46
C PRO A 3 -15.21 9.67 12.32
N PHE A 4 -14.94 8.52 11.69
CA PHE A 4 -14.39 7.37 12.38
C PHE A 4 -12.88 7.53 12.59
N LYS A 5 -12.42 7.01 13.72
CA LYS A 5 -11.01 6.77 14.00
C LYS A 5 -10.78 5.29 14.10
N PHE A 6 -9.62 4.83 13.65
CA PHE A 6 -9.25 3.43 13.67
C PHE A 6 -7.98 3.22 14.48
N ASN A 7 -7.87 2.03 15.08
CA ASN A 7 -6.60 1.58 15.64
C ASN A 7 -5.69 1.16 14.48
N PRO A 8 -4.45 1.67 14.39
CA PRO A 8 -3.53 1.25 13.36
C PRO A 8 -3.13 -0.22 13.54
N LEU A 9 -2.92 -0.91 12.41
CA LEU A 9 -2.33 -2.25 12.41
C LEU A 9 -0.85 -2.11 12.06
N LEU A 10 0.02 -2.27 13.06
CA LEU A 10 1.47 -2.19 12.88
C LEU A 10 2.00 -3.52 12.34
N LYS A 11 2.83 -3.47 11.29
CA LYS A 11 3.49 -4.61 10.68
C LYS A 11 5.01 -4.45 10.83
N GLN A 12 5.62 -5.35 11.58
CA GLN A 12 7.08 -5.44 11.66
C GLN A 12 7.60 -6.20 10.43
N THR A 13 8.62 -5.65 9.79
CA THR A 13 9.24 -6.22 8.59
C THR A 13 10.75 -6.14 8.69
N ILE A 14 11.46 -6.98 7.93
CA ILE A 14 12.93 -7.00 7.94
C ILE A 14 13.52 -5.68 7.42
N TRP A 15 12.82 -4.99 6.54
CA TRP A 15 13.21 -3.72 5.94
C TRP A 15 12.63 -2.50 6.69
N GLY A 16 11.83 -2.72 7.73
CA GLY A 16 11.13 -1.66 8.47
C GLY A 16 12.07 -0.75 9.25
N GLY A 17 11.65 0.50 9.39
CA GLY A 17 12.36 1.56 10.10
C GLY A 17 11.82 1.84 11.50
N ASP A 18 12.07 3.03 11.98
CA ASP A 18 11.71 3.52 13.31
C ASP A 18 10.93 4.85 13.31
N LYS A 19 10.54 5.33 12.10
CA LYS A 19 9.87 6.64 11.93
C LYS A 19 8.37 6.58 12.24
N ILE A 20 7.69 5.44 12.02
CA ILE A 20 6.22 5.32 12.20
C ILE A 20 5.79 5.60 13.64
N ILE A 21 6.45 4.99 14.63
CA ILE A 21 6.08 5.11 16.04
C ILE A 21 6.12 6.58 16.52
N PRO A 22 7.25 7.31 16.37
CA PRO A 22 7.29 8.73 16.76
C PRO A 22 6.40 9.63 15.90
N PHE A 23 6.30 9.37 14.59
CA PHE A 23 5.43 10.14 13.72
C PHE A 23 3.96 10.09 14.17
N LYS A 24 3.50 8.93 14.62
CA LYS A 24 2.13 8.73 15.10
C LYS A 24 1.95 9.01 16.59
N HIS A 25 2.99 9.42 17.30
CA HIS A 25 2.98 9.61 18.75
C HIS A 25 2.48 8.40 19.53
N LEU A 26 2.83 7.20 19.06
CA LEU A 26 2.42 5.96 19.74
C LEU A 26 3.34 5.67 20.93
N VAL A 27 2.76 5.09 21.98
CA VAL A 27 3.49 4.62 23.19
C VAL A 27 3.93 3.16 22.98
N ASP A 28 4.11 2.72 21.76
CA ASP A 28 4.55 1.38 21.42
C ASP A 28 6.09 1.30 21.41
N LYS A 29 6.63 0.12 21.76
CA LYS A 29 8.06 -0.16 21.72
C LYS A 29 8.43 -1.11 20.58
N ALA A 30 7.53 -1.31 19.62
CA ALA A 30 7.79 -2.16 18.48
C ALA A 30 8.95 -1.59 17.66
N GLU A 31 9.88 -2.46 17.30
CA GLU A 31 11.02 -2.13 16.43
C GLU A 31 10.77 -2.64 15.03
N ASN A 32 11.45 -2.05 14.03
CA ASN A 32 11.36 -2.45 12.63
C ASN A 32 9.91 -2.42 12.10
N VAL A 33 9.16 -1.38 12.44
CA VAL A 33 7.79 -1.19 11.96
C VAL A 33 7.84 -0.65 10.53
N GLY A 34 7.72 -1.55 9.55
CA GLY A 34 7.76 -1.17 8.14
C GLY A 34 6.44 -0.61 7.62
N GLU A 35 5.31 -1.06 8.18
CA GLU A 35 4.00 -0.57 7.75
C GLU A 35 3.08 -0.26 8.95
N SER A 36 2.27 0.78 8.80
CA SER A 36 1.13 1.08 9.68
C SER A 36 -0.12 1.19 8.83
N TRP A 37 -0.99 0.19 8.90
CA TRP A 37 -2.24 0.19 8.16
C TRP A 37 -3.27 1.05 8.88
N GLU A 38 -3.63 2.16 8.24
CA GLU A 38 -4.49 3.20 8.83
C GLU A 38 -5.97 2.94 8.59
N ILE A 39 -6.31 2.57 7.33
CA ILE A 39 -7.66 2.17 6.93
C ILE A 39 -7.52 0.93 6.06
N SER A 40 -8.12 -0.16 6.48
CA SER A 40 -8.04 -1.44 5.79
C SER A 40 -9.40 -2.12 5.69
N GLY A 41 -9.81 -2.45 4.46
CA GLY A 41 -10.89 -3.39 4.18
C GLY A 41 -10.42 -4.82 3.92
N VAL A 42 -9.11 -5.11 4.03
CA VAL A 42 -8.54 -6.43 3.75
C VAL A 42 -9.09 -7.46 4.74
N LYS A 43 -9.66 -8.54 4.22
CA LYS A 43 -10.21 -9.62 5.02
C LYS A 43 -9.19 -10.13 6.05
N ASP A 44 -9.65 -10.35 7.28
CA ASP A 44 -8.87 -10.77 8.45
C ASP A 44 -7.85 -9.73 8.96
N ASN A 45 -7.72 -8.58 8.26
CA ASN A 45 -6.93 -7.41 8.64
C ASN A 45 -7.75 -6.10 8.50
N GLU A 46 -9.07 -6.18 8.70
CA GLU A 46 -9.94 -5.00 8.66
C GLU A 46 -9.62 -4.05 9.82
N SER A 47 -9.65 -2.76 9.53
CA SER A 47 -9.52 -1.74 10.58
C SER A 47 -10.61 -1.87 11.62
N ILE A 48 -10.23 -1.68 12.90
CA ILE A 48 -11.14 -1.69 14.04
C ILE A 48 -11.41 -0.25 14.47
N VAL A 49 -12.68 0.11 14.60
CA VAL A 49 -13.09 1.43 15.07
C VAL A 49 -12.59 1.66 16.50
N ALA A 50 -11.87 2.77 16.71
CA ALA A 50 -11.19 3.07 17.96
C ALA A 50 -12.09 3.69 19.03
N ASP A 51 -13.11 4.46 18.63
CA ASP A 51 -13.98 5.20 19.55
C ASP A 51 -15.42 5.37 19.03
N GLY A 52 -16.28 5.93 19.87
CA GLY A 52 -17.66 6.25 19.51
C GLY A 52 -18.61 5.04 19.51
N GLU A 53 -19.77 5.22 18.88
CA GLU A 53 -20.87 4.23 18.86
C GLU A 53 -20.46 2.87 18.27
N TYR A 54 -19.54 2.88 17.30
CA TYR A 54 -19.09 1.67 16.59
C TYR A 54 -17.75 1.11 17.13
N LYS A 55 -17.30 1.59 18.29
CA LYS A 55 -16.02 1.14 18.89
C LYS A 55 -15.92 -0.39 18.96
N GLY A 56 -14.77 -0.91 18.50
CA GLY A 56 -14.46 -2.35 18.49
C GLY A 56 -15.01 -3.11 17.29
N ARG A 57 -15.77 -2.48 16.41
CA ARG A 57 -16.32 -3.12 15.22
C ARG A 57 -15.34 -3.02 14.04
N LYS A 58 -15.36 -4.03 13.19
CA LYS A 58 -14.60 -4.06 11.94
C LYS A 58 -15.19 -3.07 10.93
N LEU A 59 -14.34 -2.45 10.13
CA LEU A 59 -14.74 -1.49 9.10
C LEU A 59 -15.78 -2.08 8.13
N ASN A 60 -15.58 -3.29 7.62
CA ASN A 60 -16.52 -3.91 6.67
C ASN A 60 -17.90 -4.20 7.30
N ASP A 61 -17.96 -4.53 8.60
CA ASP A 61 -19.23 -4.70 9.31
C ASP A 61 -19.99 -3.36 9.44
N VAL A 62 -19.26 -2.27 9.67
CA VAL A 62 -19.83 -0.91 9.73
C VAL A 62 -20.30 -0.47 8.35
N VAL A 63 -19.54 -0.79 7.29
CA VAL A 63 -19.97 -0.55 5.90
C VAL A 63 -21.22 -1.36 5.56
N ALA A 64 -21.31 -2.61 5.98
CA ALA A 64 -22.50 -3.46 5.75
C ALA A 64 -23.77 -2.89 6.41
N GLU A 65 -23.63 -2.27 7.58
CA GLU A 65 -24.74 -1.64 8.30
C GLU A 65 -25.12 -0.27 7.70
N LEU A 66 -24.16 0.61 7.53
CA LEU A 66 -24.39 2.01 7.12
C LEU A 66 -24.52 2.18 5.61
N LYS A 67 -24.00 1.24 4.82
CA LYS A 67 -24.12 1.16 3.37
C LYS A 67 -23.69 2.46 2.68
N ASP A 68 -24.53 2.95 1.80
CA ASP A 68 -24.36 4.19 1.04
C ASP A 68 -24.23 5.44 1.91
N ARG A 69 -24.77 5.41 3.12
CA ARG A 69 -24.61 6.51 4.09
C ARG A 69 -23.17 6.70 4.55
N LEU A 70 -22.33 5.64 4.48
CA LEU A 70 -20.92 5.71 4.86
C LEU A 70 -20.01 5.93 3.66
N ILE A 71 -20.14 5.11 2.63
CA ILE A 71 -19.19 5.11 1.50
C ILE A 71 -19.75 5.75 0.22
N GLY A 72 -20.99 6.23 0.26
CA GLY A 72 -21.68 6.80 -0.90
C GLY A 72 -22.35 5.75 -1.79
N ALA A 73 -23.43 6.15 -2.49
CA ALA A 73 -24.28 5.25 -3.26
C ALA A 73 -23.51 4.50 -4.38
N GLU A 74 -22.70 5.23 -5.14
CA GLU A 74 -21.94 4.64 -6.25
C GLU A 74 -20.88 3.64 -5.77
N ASN A 75 -20.18 3.95 -4.67
CA ASN A 75 -19.21 3.03 -4.09
C ASN A 75 -19.89 1.80 -3.51
N TYR A 76 -21.00 1.98 -2.79
CA TYR A 76 -21.72 0.83 -2.24
C TYR A 76 -22.31 -0.07 -3.33
N LYS A 77 -22.82 0.51 -4.42
CA LYS A 77 -23.27 -0.24 -5.60
C LYS A 77 -22.15 -1.06 -6.24
N ARG A 78 -20.93 -0.50 -6.29
CA ARG A 78 -19.78 -1.13 -6.93
C ARG A 78 -19.08 -2.17 -6.06
N PHE A 79 -18.95 -1.93 -4.77
CA PHE A 79 -18.10 -2.68 -3.85
C PHE A 79 -18.87 -3.43 -2.75
N GLY A 80 -20.17 -3.17 -2.60
CA GLY A 80 -20.97 -3.75 -1.52
C GLY A 80 -20.43 -3.34 -0.15
N SER A 81 -20.27 -4.30 0.74
CA SER A 81 -19.73 -4.10 2.09
C SER A 81 -18.19 -4.12 2.14
N ASP A 82 -17.52 -4.48 1.06
CA ASP A 82 -16.05 -4.52 1.01
C ASP A 82 -15.51 -3.10 0.84
N PHE A 83 -14.91 -2.53 1.88
CA PHE A 83 -14.28 -1.23 1.77
C PHE A 83 -13.15 -1.27 0.74
N PRO A 84 -13.15 -0.37 -0.28
CA PRO A 84 -12.36 -0.57 -1.50
C PRO A 84 -10.88 -0.19 -1.41
N LEU A 85 -10.43 0.36 -0.28
CA LEU A 85 -9.07 0.87 -0.13
C LEU A 85 -8.34 0.23 1.05
N LEU A 86 -7.03 0.16 0.91
CA LEU A 86 -6.06 0.04 1.98
C LEU A 86 -5.18 1.31 1.96
N ILE A 87 -5.12 2.00 3.09
CA ILE A 87 -4.29 3.20 3.27
C ILE A 87 -3.29 2.89 4.38
N LYS A 88 -2.00 3.10 4.12
CA LYS A 88 -0.94 2.80 5.07
C LYS A 88 0.21 3.80 4.98
N PHE A 89 0.98 3.89 6.05
CA PHE A 89 2.32 4.46 6.03
C PHE A 89 3.35 3.36 5.86
N ILE A 90 4.40 3.67 5.11
CA ILE A 90 5.54 2.77 4.87
C ILE A 90 6.82 3.52 5.29
N ASP A 91 7.62 2.87 6.12
CA ASP A 91 8.95 3.34 6.53
C ASP A 91 10.01 2.33 6.07
N ALA A 92 10.67 2.64 4.97
CA ALA A 92 11.65 1.80 4.33
C ALA A 92 13.06 2.13 4.81
N ARG A 93 13.59 1.40 5.80
CA ARG A 93 15.00 1.48 6.19
C ARG A 93 15.93 0.78 5.21
N GLN A 94 15.41 -0.23 4.49
CA GLN A 94 16.12 -0.98 3.43
C GLN A 94 15.25 -1.02 2.18
N ASP A 95 15.85 -1.33 1.04
CA ASP A 95 15.11 -1.52 -0.21
C ASP A 95 14.06 -2.62 -0.06
N LEU A 96 12.84 -2.35 -0.53
CA LEU A 96 11.82 -3.37 -0.70
C LEU A 96 12.07 -4.15 -2.00
N SER A 97 11.50 -5.35 -2.08
CA SER A 97 11.57 -6.17 -3.28
C SER A 97 10.98 -5.45 -4.50
N ILE A 98 11.48 -5.78 -5.68
CA ILE A 98 10.89 -5.36 -6.94
C ILE A 98 9.61 -6.17 -7.17
N GLN A 99 8.51 -5.48 -7.46
CA GLN A 99 7.17 -6.06 -7.51
C GLN A 99 6.42 -5.65 -8.78
N VAL A 100 5.47 -6.51 -9.16
CA VAL A 100 4.43 -6.22 -10.15
C VAL A 100 3.11 -6.75 -9.61
N HIS A 101 2.10 -5.90 -9.57
CA HIS A 101 0.78 -6.28 -9.09
C HIS A 101 -0.17 -6.61 -10.24
N PRO A 102 -1.06 -7.61 -10.08
CA PRO A 102 -2.01 -7.98 -11.11
C PRO A 102 -3.10 -6.92 -11.31
N THR A 103 -3.68 -6.87 -12.50
CA THR A 103 -4.96 -6.21 -12.77
C THR A 103 -6.10 -6.97 -12.08
N ASP A 104 -7.29 -6.34 -11.93
CA ASP A 104 -8.48 -7.04 -11.41
C ASP A 104 -8.78 -8.32 -12.22
N GLU A 105 -8.67 -8.26 -13.56
CA GLU A 105 -8.89 -9.42 -14.42
C GLU A 105 -7.90 -10.56 -14.13
N MET A 106 -6.63 -10.25 -13.97
CA MET A 106 -5.60 -11.26 -13.66
C MET A 106 -5.79 -11.82 -12.25
N ALA A 107 -6.11 -10.96 -11.28
CA ALA A 107 -6.38 -11.35 -9.91
C ALA A 107 -7.57 -12.32 -9.83
N HIS A 108 -8.67 -12.03 -10.54
CA HIS A 108 -9.84 -12.91 -10.59
C HIS A 108 -9.51 -14.28 -11.20
N LYS A 109 -8.67 -14.36 -12.25
CA LYS A 109 -8.18 -15.63 -12.81
C LYS A 109 -7.37 -16.45 -11.81
N GLN A 110 -6.76 -15.80 -10.83
CA GLN A 110 -6.01 -16.43 -9.74
C GLN A 110 -6.86 -16.70 -8.49
N GLY A 111 -8.17 -16.49 -8.54
CA GLY A 111 -9.09 -16.65 -7.41
C GLY A 111 -8.96 -15.57 -6.35
N LYS A 112 -8.36 -14.43 -6.69
CA LYS A 112 -8.22 -13.26 -5.81
C LYS A 112 -9.35 -12.26 -6.07
N LEU A 113 -9.71 -11.47 -5.06
CA LEU A 113 -10.86 -10.56 -5.15
C LEU A 113 -10.58 -9.34 -6.03
N ARG A 114 -9.36 -8.79 -5.95
CA ARG A 114 -8.97 -7.54 -6.63
C ARG A 114 -7.52 -7.59 -7.05
N GLY A 115 -7.19 -6.81 -8.07
CA GLY A 115 -5.83 -6.41 -8.39
C GLY A 115 -5.27 -5.41 -7.39
N LYS A 116 -4.14 -4.79 -7.72
CA LYS A 116 -3.52 -3.80 -6.84
C LYS A 116 -2.96 -2.63 -7.66
N THR A 117 -3.81 -1.63 -7.88
CA THR A 117 -3.39 -0.30 -8.30
C THR A 117 -3.15 0.53 -7.06
N GLU A 118 -2.09 1.33 -7.04
CA GLU A 118 -1.67 2.09 -5.89
C GLU A 118 -1.14 3.47 -6.26
N MET A 119 -1.03 4.32 -5.25
CA MET A 119 -0.42 5.63 -5.32
C MET A 119 0.46 5.83 -4.09
N TRP A 120 1.64 6.40 -4.30
CA TRP A 120 2.53 6.81 -3.23
C TRP A 120 2.60 8.33 -3.12
N TYR A 121 2.61 8.82 -1.89
CA TYR A 121 2.92 10.20 -1.56
C TYR A 121 4.12 10.19 -0.60
N VAL A 122 5.22 10.81 -1.02
CA VAL A 122 6.45 10.88 -0.21
C VAL A 122 6.26 11.90 0.90
N MET A 123 6.28 11.45 2.13
CA MET A 123 6.11 12.28 3.33
C MET A 123 7.44 12.81 3.85
N ALA A 124 8.50 12.02 3.70
CA ALA A 124 9.88 12.40 3.98
C ALA A 124 10.82 11.45 3.24
N SER A 125 12.05 11.88 3.00
CA SER A 125 13.09 11.07 2.37
C SER A 125 14.47 11.39 2.94
N GLU A 126 15.33 10.37 3.03
CA GLU A 126 16.76 10.56 3.25
C GLU A 126 17.41 11.15 1.96
N PRO A 127 18.63 11.72 2.03
CA PRO A 127 19.27 12.38 0.88
C PRO A 127 19.41 11.51 -0.37
N ASP A 128 19.67 10.22 -0.21
CA ASP A 128 19.88 9.27 -1.32
C ASP A 128 18.66 8.36 -1.56
N ALA A 129 17.51 8.72 -0.98
CA ALA A 129 16.28 7.95 -1.15
C ALA A 129 15.79 8.00 -2.60
N HIS A 130 15.31 6.86 -3.08
CA HIS A 130 14.82 6.73 -4.44
C HIS A 130 13.61 5.80 -4.53
N LEU A 131 12.82 5.96 -5.58
CA LEU A 131 11.72 5.07 -5.94
C LEU A 131 11.93 4.57 -7.37
N ARG A 132 11.65 3.29 -7.59
CA ARG A 132 11.68 2.69 -8.93
C ARG A 132 10.25 2.53 -9.44
N SER A 133 9.97 3.00 -10.66
CA SER A 133 8.63 2.92 -11.25
C SER A 133 8.68 2.87 -12.77
N GLY A 134 8.29 1.72 -13.32
CA GLY A 134 8.26 1.46 -14.76
C GLY A 134 9.64 1.16 -15.35
N LEU A 135 9.64 0.91 -16.65
CA LEU A 135 10.87 0.63 -17.41
C LEU A 135 11.43 1.90 -18.04
N LYS A 136 12.75 2.03 -18.11
CA LYS A 136 13.44 3.14 -18.80
C LYS A 136 13.15 3.17 -20.31
N GLN A 137 12.93 1.98 -20.88
CA GLN A 137 12.61 1.77 -22.30
C GLN A 137 11.80 0.49 -22.47
N GLN A 138 11.17 0.37 -23.61
CA GLN A 138 10.46 -0.88 -23.93
C GLN A 138 11.47 -2.02 -24.10
N ILE A 139 11.19 -3.17 -23.48
CA ILE A 139 11.93 -4.42 -23.60
C ILE A 139 10.99 -5.54 -24.00
N THR A 140 11.51 -6.57 -24.68
CA THR A 140 10.70 -7.74 -25.03
C THR A 140 10.54 -8.68 -23.83
N PRO A 141 9.53 -9.60 -23.86
CA PRO A 141 9.41 -10.63 -22.81
C PRO A 141 10.65 -11.50 -22.66
N GLU A 142 11.38 -11.78 -23.74
CA GLU A 142 12.61 -12.57 -23.73
C GLU A 142 13.74 -11.80 -23.05
N GLN A 143 13.88 -10.50 -23.35
CA GLN A 143 14.83 -9.61 -22.67
C GLN A 143 14.52 -9.53 -21.18
N TYR A 144 13.26 -9.34 -20.81
CA TYR A 144 12.83 -9.33 -19.42
C TYR A 144 13.24 -10.62 -18.69
N LYS A 145 12.92 -11.79 -19.26
CA LYS A 145 13.30 -13.09 -18.68
C LYS A 145 14.81 -13.24 -18.52
N ALA A 146 15.59 -12.84 -19.53
CA ALA A 146 17.05 -12.90 -19.47
C ALA A 146 17.60 -11.97 -18.37
N MET A 147 17.08 -10.75 -18.24
CA MET A 147 17.52 -9.79 -17.22
C MET A 147 17.18 -10.28 -15.79
N VAL A 148 16.02 -10.89 -15.60
CA VAL A 148 15.66 -11.51 -14.32
C VAL A 148 16.59 -12.68 -13.99
N ALA A 149 16.86 -13.56 -14.97
CA ALA A 149 17.73 -14.72 -14.78
C ALA A 149 19.21 -14.34 -14.46
N ASN A 150 19.64 -13.16 -14.91
CA ASN A 150 21.00 -12.66 -14.72
C ASN A 150 21.10 -11.59 -13.61
N ASP A 151 20.04 -11.36 -12.83
CA ASP A 151 19.96 -10.34 -11.76
C ASP A 151 20.26 -8.91 -12.25
N THR A 152 19.94 -8.59 -13.53
CA THR A 152 20.19 -7.27 -14.15
C THR A 152 18.91 -6.46 -14.39
N ILE A 153 17.76 -6.94 -13.92
CA ILE A 153 16.46 -6.27 -14.16
C ILE A 153 16.43 -4.84 -13.61
N CYS A 154 17.15 -4.56 -12.52
CA CYS A 154 17.28 -3.22 -11.96
C CYS A 154 17.82 -2.19 -12.97
N ASP A 155 18.67 -2.59 -13.90
CA ASP A 155 19.24 -1.71 -14.92
C ASP A 155 18.19 -1.20 -15.92
N ALA A 156 17.12 -1.97 -16.10
CA ALA A 156 16.02 -1.63 -17.00
C ALA A 156 14.91 -0.79 -16.32
N ILE A 157 14.84 -0.77 -14.98
CA ILE A 157 13.79 -0.05 -14.25
C ILE A 157 14.19 1.42 -14.13
N ALA A 158 13.22 2.32 -14.35
CA ALA A 158 13.42 3.74 -14.15
C ALA A 158 13.53 4.04 -12.63
N ASP A 159 14.56 4.78 -12.28
CA ASP A 159 14.93 5.15 -10.91
C ASP A 159 14.79 6.67 -10.75
N TYR A 160 14.18 7.11 -9.66
CA TYR A 160 13.84 8.50 -9.38
C TYR A 160 14.34 8.88 -7.99
N ALA A 161 15.27 9.81 -7.90
CA ALA A 161 15.55 10.49 -6.63
C ALA A 161 14.27 11.22 -6.17
N VAL A 162 13.94 11.11 -4.90
CA VAL A 162 12.66 11.61 -4.38
C VAL A 162 12.83 12.58 -3.24
N LYS A 163 11.84 13.44 -3.06
CA LYS A 163 11.74 14.39 -1.96
C LYS A 163 10.30 14.45 -1.44
N GLU A 164 10.14 15.02 -0.26
CA GLU A 164 8.82 15.32 0.31
C GLU A 164 7.91 16.02 -0.70
N GLY A 165 6.68 15.57 -0.80
CA GLY A 165 5.65 16.08 -1.70
C GLY A 165 5.58 15.37 -3.06
N ASP A 166 6.56 14.56 -3.42
CA ASP A 166 6.51 13.78 -4.67
C ASP A 166 5.37 12.74 -4.61
N CYS A 167 4.73 12.52 -5.77
CA CYS A 167 3.62 11.61 -5.89
C CYS A 167 3.80 10.69 -7.09
N PHE A 168 3.58 9.39 -6.88
CA PHE A 168 3.70 8.36 -7.91
C PHE A 168 2.40 7.58 -8.04
N PHE A 169 1.86 7.51 -9.26
CA PHE A 169 0.74 6.64 -9.59
C PHE A 169 1.24 5.34 -10.22
N LEU A 170 0.87 4.22 -9.64
CA LEU A 170 1.34 2.88 -9.98
C LEU A 170 0.14 2.01 -10.42
N PRO A 171 -0.25 2.08 -11.69
CA PRO A 171 -1.29 1.19 -12.20
C PRO A 171 -0.83 -0.26 -12.10
N ALA A 172 -1.76 -1.17 -11.88
CA ALA A 172 -1.50 -2.61 -11.95
C ALA A 172 -0.74 -2.96 -13.24
N GLY A 173 0.22 -3.89 -13.13
CA GLY A 173 1.14 -4.26 -14.22
C GLY A 173 2.40 -3.41 -14.31
N ARG A 174 2.53 -2.32 -13.55
CA ARG A 174 3.74 -1.51 -13.53
C ARG A 174 4.76 -2.12 -12.57
N ILE A 175 5.98 -2.40 -13.06
CA ILE A 175 7.09 -2.82 -12.21
C ILE A 175 7.55 -1.65 -11.33
N HIS A 176 7.76 -1.90 -10.03
CA HIS A 176 8.12 -0.86 -9.07
C HIS A 176 8.84 -1.41 -7.85
N SER A 177 9.48 -0.52 -7.09
CA SER A 177 10.11 -0.83 -5.80
C SER A 177 10.28 0.46 -4.99
N ILE A 178 10.18 0.36 -3.67
CA ILE A 178 10.51 1.43 -2.73
C ILE A 178 11.96 1.24 -2.30
N GLY A 179 12.78 2.27 -2.50
CA GLY A 179 14.17 2.29 -2.05
C GLY A 179 14.30 2.67 -0.57
N ALA A 180 15.44 2.33 0.01
CA ALA A 180 15.79 2.71 1.37
C ALA A 180 15.71 4.22 1.60
N GLY A 181 15.38 4.63 2.82
CA GLY A 181 15.28 6.04 3.22
C GLY A 181 13.95 6.70 2.90
N CYS A 182 13.02 6.03 2.22
CA CYS A 182 11.69 6.55 1.93
C CYS A 182 10.75 6.39 3.13
N PHE A 183 10.02 7.46 3.45
CA PHE A 183 8.85 7.44 4.32
C PHE A 183 7.65 7.97 3.53
N LEU A 184 6.65 7.13 3.30
CA LEU A 184 5.56 7.48 2.40
C LEU A 184 4.19 7.01 2.89
N ALA A 185 3.13 7.65 2.38
CA ALA A 185 1.77 7.17 2.45
C ALA A 185 1.45 6.41 1.16
N GLU A 186 0.92 5.21 1.30
CA GLU A 186 0.42 4.40 0.20
C GLU A 186 -1.09 4.29 0.26
N ILE A 187 -1.75 4.64 -0.83
CA ILE A 187 -3.19 4.50 -1.04
C ILE A 187 -3.39 3.49 -2.15
N GLN A 188 -3.97 2.34 -1.84
CA GLN A 188 -4.10 1.23 -2.79
C GLN A 188 -5.50 0.61 -2.78
N GLN A 189 -5.81 -0.17 -3.82
CA GLN A 189 -6.97 -1.06 -3.77
C GLN A 189 -6.83 -2.04 -2.59
N THR A 190 -7.97 -2.46 -2.04
CA THR A 190 -8.03 -3.48 -0.97
C THR A 190 -7.54 -4.82 -1.50
N SER A 191 -6.24 -5.03 -1.44
CA SER A 191 -5.55 -6.23 -1.92
C SER A 191 -4.19 -6.36 -1.23
N ASP A 192 -3.76 -7.58 -0.97
CA ASP A 192 -2.44 -7.95 -0.47
C ASP A 192 -1.64 -8.79 -1.50
N VAL A 193 -2.09 -8.77 -2.75
CA VAL A 193 -1.52 -9.58 -3.85
C VAL A 193 -0.27 -8.92 -4.44
N THR A 194 0.78 -9.70 -4.56
CA THR A 194 2.00 -9.35 -5.30
C THR A 194 2.23 -10.35 -6.41
#